data_f51ca73dfae7d77ea490954442677552
#
_entry.id   f51ca73dfae7d77ea490954442677552
#
_cell.length_a   1.000
_cell.length_b   1.000
_cell.length_c   1.000
_cell.angle_alpha   90.00
_cell.angle_beta   90.00
_cell.angle_gamma   90.00
#
_symmetry.space_group_name_H-M   'P 1'
#
loop_
_entity.id
_entity.type
_entity.pdbx_description
1 polymer ?
#
loop_
_entity_poly.entity_id
_entity_poly.type
_entity_poly.pdbx_seq_one_letter_code
_entity_poly.pdbx_strand_id
1 'polypeptide(L)'
;MNISKFDELVEAFMKLPGVGKKSALRYAYHVSINDSFAGLNLAHCIEDAVKFLKRCSKCGALSEDEICEICADDERDRQILCIVESPKDILIIEKSGSYNGLYFVLDDVDNSILDRLKKYIDENQIKEVIFALTPGINSDGIMLYIEDKFNDFGINFSKIAQGIPTGVSLDNVDMLSLIKALNNRMKT
;
A
#
# COMPACT_ATOMS: atom_id res chain seq x y z
N MET A 1 37.15 -21.41 7.35
CA MET A 1 36.13 -22.45 7.55
C MET A 1 35.01 -22.17 6.55
N ASN A 2 34.77 -23.06 5.61
CA ASN A 2 33.76 -22.87 4.60
C ASN A 2 32.50 -23.65 5.04
N ILE A 3 31.44 -22.94 5.46
CA ILE A 3 30.18 -23.52 5.92
C ILE A 3 29.13 -23.16 4.86
N SER A 4 29.20 -23.84 3.70
CA SER A 4 28.44 -23.46 2.49
C SER A 4 26.95 -23.20 2.74
N LYS A 5 26.28 -24.04 3.55
CA LYS A 5 24.85 -23.86 3.84
C LYS A 5 24.54 -22.63 4.71
N PHE A 6 25.42 -22.27 5.62
CA PHE A 6 25.29 -21.06 6.39
C PHE A 6 25.54 -19.82 5.54
N ASP A 7 26.57 -19.87 4.69
CA ASP A 7 26.92 -18.76 3.80
C ASP A 7 25.79 -18.52 2.77
N GLU A 8 25.23 -19.59 2.18
CA GLU A 8 24.04 -19.51 1.30
C GLU A 8 22.85 -18.83 2.00
N LEU A 9 22.58 -19.16 3.27
CA LEU A 9 21.50 -18.54 4.05
C LEU A 9 21.78 -17.06 4.33
N VAL A 10 23.02 -16.70 4.65
CA VAL A 10 23.44 -15.30 4.83
C VAL A 10 23.23 -14.51 3.55
N GLU A 11 23.64 -15.05 2.40
CA GLU A 11 23.45 -14.42 1.09
C GLU A 11 21.96 -14.26 0.76
N ALA A 12 21.11 -15.24 1.08
CA ALA A 12 19.67 -15.15 0.90
C ALA A 12 19.07 -13.99 1.72
N PHE A 13 19.44 -13.86 2.99
CA PHE A 13 19.01 -12.73 3.81
C PHE A 13 19.52 -11.37 3.30
N MET A 14 20.73 -11.31 2.74
CA MET A 14 21.29 -10.07 2.17
C MET A 14 20.53 -9.59 0.91
N LYS A 15 19.76 -10.46 0.24
CA LYS A 15 18.90 -10.06 -0.89
C LYS A 15 17.66 -9.31 -0.45
N LEU A 16 17.30 -9.36 0.83
CA LEU A 16 16.14 -8.64 1.35
C LEU A 16 16.43 -7.14 1.46
N PRO A 17 15.48 -6.26 1.06
CA PRO A 17 15.65 -4.82 1.16
C PRO A 17 15.98 -4.39 2.60
N GLY A 18 17.00 -3.53 2.78
CA GLY A 18 17.40 -3.01 4.08
C GLY A 18 18.20 -3.99 4.97
N VAL A 19 18.49 -5.20 4.49
CA VAL A 19 19.27 -6.20 5.25
C VAL A 19 20.74 -6.16 4.82
N GLY A 20 21.59 -5.54 5.66
CA GLY A 20 23.04 -5.57 5.48
C GLY A 20 23.68 -6.85 6.05
N LYS A 21 24.95 -7.08 5.69
CA LYS A 21 25.72 -8.28 6.05
C LYS A 21 25.68 -8.62 7.56
N LYS A 22 25.80 -7.61 8.45
CA LYS A 22 25.78 -7.82 9.90
C LYS A 22 24.41 -8.36 10.38
N SER A 23 23.31 -7.84 9.85
CA SER A 23 21.97 -8.31 10.16
C SER A 23 21.71 -9.69 9.58
N ALA A 24 22.15 -9.93 8.33
CA ALA A 24 22.01 -11.24 7.67
C ALA A 24 22.74 -12.35 8.46
N LEU A 25 23.98 -12.12 8.90
CA LEU A 25 24.71 -13.06 9.76
C LEU A 25 23.96 -13.36 11.06
N ARG A 26 23.43 -12.32 11.71
CA ARG A 26 22.66 -12.48 12.97
C ARG A 26 21.40 -13.28 12.75
N TYR A 27 20.65 -13.01 11.68
CA TYR A 27 19.42 -13.73 11.35
C TYR A 27 19.72 -15.19 10.99
N ALA A 28 20.70 -15.42 10.11
CA ALA A 28 21.10 -16.77 9.73
C ALA A 28 21.49 -17.61 10.93
N TYR A 29 22.32 -17.09 11.86
CA TYR A 29 22.71 -17.77 13.05
C TYR A 29 21.52 -18.04 13.98
N HIS A 30 20.63 -17.09 14.15
CA HIS A 30 19.45 -17.24 14.99
C HIS A 30 18.56 -18.37 14.51
N VAL A 31 18.15 -18.35 13.24
CA VAL A 31 17.19 -19.33 12.69
C VAL A 31 17.80 -20.70 12.43
N SER A 32 19.12 -20.84 12.33
CA SER A 32 19.75 -22.13 12.06
C SER A 32 20.29 -22.81 13.32
N ILE A 33 20.65 -22.04 14.36
CA ILE A 33 21.36 -22.57 15.55
C ILE A 33 20.59 -22.26 16.84
N ASN A 34 20.19 -20.99 17.07
CA ASN A 34 19.57 -20.62 18.34
C ASN A 34 18.12 -21.10 18.44
N ASP A 35 17.38 -20.99 17.36
CA ASP A 35 15.96 -21.38 17.28
C ASP A 35 15.64 -21.97 15.89
N SER A 36 16.03 -23.22 15.71
CA SER A 36 15.77 -23.95 14.47
C SER A 36 14.27 -24.19 14.21
N PHE A 37 13.44 -24.26 15.25
CA PHE A 37 12.00 -24.37 15.10
C PHE A 37 11.41 -23.08 14.50
N ALA A 38 11.76 -21.91 15.03
CA ALA A 38 11.37 -20.64 14.43
C ALA A 38 11.91 -20.52 12.99
N GLY A 39 13.11 -21.03 12.71
CA GLY A 39 13.69 -21.07 11.37
C GLY A 39 12.87 -21.88 10.37
N LEU A 40 12.46 -23.09 10.75
CA LEU A 40 11.60 -23.95 9.91
C LEU A 40 10.21 -23.37 9.73
N ASN A 41 9.62 -22.81 10.80
CA ASN A 41 8.33 -22.14 10.72
C ASN A 41 8.38 -20.92 9.78
N LEU A 42 9.43 -20.10 9.86
CA LEU A 42 9.62 -18.96 8.95
C LEU A 42 9.72 -19.43 7.49
N ALA A 43 10.48 -20.50 7.23
CA ALA A 43 10.60 -21.04 5.87
C ALA A 43 9.23 -21.51 5.33
N HIS A 44 8.44 -22.18 6.15
CA HIS A 44 7.09 -22.61 5.80
C HIS A 44 6.15 -21.42 5.54
N CYS A 45 6.15 -20.41 6.41
CA CYS A 45 5.35 -19.20 6.21
C CYS A 45 5.71 -18.45 4.91
N ILE A 46 7.01 -18.40 4.57
CA ILE A 46 7.46 -17.80 3.30
C ILE A 46 6.95 -18.63 2.11
N GLU A 47 7.09 -19.95 2.17
CA GLU A 47 6.64 -20.85 1.12
C GLU A 47 5.13 -20.71 0.89
N ASP A 48 4.32 -20.70 1.95
CA ASP A 48 2.87 -20.52 1.86
C ASP A 48 2.49 -19.14 1.32
N ALA A 49 3.13 -18.09 1.82
CA ALA A 49 2.89 -16.74 1.30
C ALA A 49 3.17 -16.63 -0.21
N VAL A 50 4.26 -17.23 -0.69
CA VAL A 50 4.60 -17.22 -2.13
C VAL A 50 3.60 -18.06 -2.96
N LYS A 51 3.07 -19.14 -2.41
CA LYS A 51 2.12 -20.03 -3.11
C LYS A 51 0.70 -19.44 -3.17
N PHE A 52 0.24 -18.84 -2.09
CA PHE A 52 -1.16 -18.50 -1.93
C PHE A 52 -1.47 -17.01 -2.10
N LEU A 53 -0.52 -16.09 -1.77
CA LEU A 53 -0.78 -14.67 -1.94
C LEU A 53 -0.74 -14.27 -3.41
N LYS A 54 -1.79 -13.57 -3.83
CA LYS A 54 -1.95 -13.00 -5.17
C LYS A 54 -2.56 -11.60 -5.09
N ARG A 55 -2.71 -10.97 -6.23
CA ARG A 55 -3.41 -9.71 -6.37
C ARG A 55 -4.89 -9.97 -6.64
N CYS A 56 -5.76 -9.29 -5.93
CA CYS A 56 -7.20 -9.27 -6.23
C CYS A 56 -7.43 -8.83 -7.69
N SER A 57 -8.19 -9.63 -8.45
CA SER A 57 -8.46 -9.36 -9.87
C SER A 57 -9.22 -8.04 -10.08
N LYS A 58 -10.00 -7.59 -9.10
CA LYS A 58 -10.75 -6.34 -9.15
C LYS A 58 -9.90 -5.13 -8.77
N CYS A 59 -9.43 -5.05 -7.54
CA CYS A 59 -8.84 -3.85 -6.97
C CYS A 59 -7.31 -3.86 -6.86
N GLY A 60 -6.64 -5.01 -7.04
CA GLY A 60 -5.18 -5.14 -6.90
C GLY A 60 -4.67 -5.29 -5.46
N ALA A 61 -5.55 -5.38 -4.44
CA ALA A 61 -5.17 -5.67 -3.06
C ALA A 61 -4.51 -7.05 -2.92
N LEU A 62 -3.81 -7.29 -1.81
CA LEU A 62 -3.35 -8.64 -1.45
C LEU A 62 -4.55 -9.52 -1.12
N SER A 63 -4.54 -10.77 -1.59
CA SER A 63 -5.59 -11.74 -1.37
C SER A 63 -5.04 -13.17 -1.48
N GLU A 64 -5.63 -14.11 -0.79
CA GLU A 64 -5.44 -15.54 -1.01
C GLU A 64 -6.43 -16.06 -2.08
N ASP A 65 -7.56 -15.38 -2.25
CA ASP A 65 -8.58 -15.67 -3.25
C ASP A 65 -8.48 -14.76 -4.49
N GLU A 66 -9.20 -15.09 -5.55
CA GLU A 66 -9.27 -14.28 -6.78
C GLU A 66 -9.80 -12.87 -6.50
N ILE A 67 -10.78 -12.77 -5.58
CA ILE A 67 -11.40 -11.52 -5.13
C ILE A 67 -11.12 -11.38 -3.63
N CYS A 68 -10.55 -10.26 -3.21
CA CYS A 68 -10.25 -10.01 -1.80
C CYS A 68 -11.51 -9.82 -0.95
N GLU A 69 -11.36 -10.00 0.36
CA GLU A 69 -12.45 -9.84 1.33
C GLU A 69 -13.14 -8.48 1.22
N ILE A 70 -12.39 -7.39 1.01
CA ILE A 70 -12.95 -6.04 0.85
C ILE A 70 -13.87 -5.94 -0.38
N CYS A 71 -13.47 -6.51 -1.52
CA CYS A 71 -14.28 -6.50 -2.74
C CYS A 71 -15.48 -7.45 -2.67
N ALA A 72 -15.43 -8.46 -1.80
CA ALA A 72 -16.49 -9.43 -1.58
C ALA A 72 -17.49 -9.00 -0.50
N ASP A 73 -17.14 -8.02 0.31
CA ASP A 73 -17.96 -7.52 1.42
C ASP A 73 -19.07 -6.59 0.89
N ASP A 74 -20.32 -6.99 1.10
CA ASP A 74 -21.50 -6.23 0.68
C ASP A 74 -21.87 -5.10 1.66
N GLU A 75 -21.27 -5.06 2.85
CA GLU A 75 -21.50 -4.00 3.84
C GLU A 75 -20.63 -2.74 3.57
N ARG A 76 -19.68 -2.83 2.61
CA ARG A 76 -18.85 -1.71 2.19
C ARG A 76 -19.63 -0.67 1.39
N ASP A 77 -19.31 0.60 1.62
CA ASP A 77 -19.83 1.69 0.77
C ASP A 77 -19.18 1.61 -0.62
N ARG A 78 -19.96 1.07 -1.58
CA ARG A 78 -19.50 0.89 -2.95
C ARG A 78 -19.38 2.19 -3.74
N GLN A 79 -19.91 3.31 -3.23
CA GLN A 79 -19.90 4.59 -3.94
C GLN A 79 -18.62 5.41 -3.66
N ILE A 80 -17.79 5.00 -2.68
CA ILE A 80 -16.56 5.68 -2.30
C ILE A 80 -15.37 4.77 -2.64
N LEU A 81 -14.44 5.29 -3.43
CA LEU A 81 -13.22 4.60 -3.86
C LEU A 81 -11.96 5.32 -3.35
N CYS A 82 -11.11 4.62 -2.63
CA CYS A 82 -9.80 5.11 -2.25
C CYS A 82 -8.72 4.54 -3.18
N ILE A 83 -8.04 5.40 -3.92
CA ILE A 83 -6.92 5.02 -4.79
C ILE A 83 -5.63 5.13 -3.98
N VAL A 84 -4.88 4.02 -3.94
CA VAL A 84 -3.60 3.88 -3.22
C VAL A 84 -2.48 3.44 -4.17
N GLU A 85 -1.22 3.70 -3.81
CA GLU A 85 -0.06 3.31 -4.63
C GLU A 85 0.31 1.83 -4.43
N SER A 86 0.01 1.27 -3.28
CA SER A 86 0.45 -0.09 -2.91
C SER A 86 -0.62 -0.82 -2.10
N PRO A 87 -0.71 -2.16 -2.21
CA PRO A 87 -1.57 -2.95 -1.32
C PRO A 87 -1.26 -2.78 0.17
N LYS A 88 -0.03 -2.39 0.50
CA LYS A 88 0.37 -2.11 1.89
C LYS A 88 -0.40 -0.93 2.49
N ASP A 89 -0.72 0.06 1.65
CA ASP A 89 -1.44 1.26 2.08
C ASP A 89 -2.86 0.91 2.52
N ILE A 90 -3.51 -0.05 1.83
CA ILE A 90 -4.80 -0.60 2.23
C ILE A 90 -4.73 -1.15 3.66
N LEU A 91 -3.70 -1.95 3.97
CA LEU A 91 -3.54 -2.52 5.31
C LEU A 91 -3.37 -1.46 6.40
N ILE A 92 -2.76 -0.31 6.05
CA ILE A 92 -2.58 0.81 6.97
C ILE A 92 -3.91 1.54 7.19
N ILE A 93 -4.66 1.83 6.10
CA ILE A 93 -5.94 2.53 6.17
C ILE A 93 -6.97 1.68 6.91
N GLU A 94 -7.06 0.37 6.61
CA GLU A 94 -7.97 -0.55 7.31
C GLU A 94 -7.72 -0.61 8.82
N LYS A 95 -6.45 -0.59 9.25
CA LYS A 95 -6.11 -0.54 10.68
C LYS A 95 -6.63 0.70 11.41
N SER A 96 -6.88 1.79 10.68
CA SER A 96 -7.44 3.00 11.29
C SER A 96 -8.91 2.86 11.68
N GLY A 97 -9.63 1.93 11.03
CA GLY A 97 -11.08 1.72 11.21
C GLY A 97 -11.94 2.92 10.81
N SER A 98 -11.37 3.91 10.10
CA SER A 98 -12.06 5.17 9.77
C SER A 98 -12.56 5.24 8.33
N TYR A 99 -12.38 4.17 7.54
CA TYR A 99 -12.80 4.10 6.15
C TYR A 99 -13.56 2.81 5.88
N ASN A 100 -14.71 2.91 5.22
CA ASN A 100 -15.57 1.77 4.89
C ASN A 100 -15.88 1.67 3.38
N GLY A 101 -15.14 2.36 2.53
CA GLY A 101 -15.31 2.30 1.08
C GLY A 101 -14.48 1.20 0.42
N LEU A 102 -14.43 1.24 -0.89
CA LEU A 102 -13.64 0.34 -1.74
C LEU A 102 -12.24 0.91 -1.98
N TYR A 103 -11.32 0.06 -2.45
CA TYR A 103 -9.97 0.45 -2.79
C TYR A 103 -9.63 0.10 -4.24
N PHE A 104 -8.66 0.81 -4.79
CA PHE A 104 -8.00 0.46 -6.04
C PHE A 104 -6.50 0.75 -5.94
N VAL A 105 -5.69 -0.25 -6.27
CA VAL A 105 -4.22 -0.10 -6.27
C VAL A 105 -3.76 0.40 -7.64
N LEU A 106 -3.14 1.58 -7.63
CA LEU A 106 -2.59 2.25 -8.79
C LEU A 106 -1.06 2.17 -8.71
N ASP A 107 -0.49 1.02 -9.05
CA ASP A 107 0.94 0.77 -9.02
C ASP A 107 1.66 1.22 -10.30
N ASP A 108 0.93 1.52 -11.37
CA ASP A 108 1.40 2.17 -12.58
C ASP A 108 0.26 2.96 -13.23
N VAL A 109 0.56 3.81 -14.22
CA VAL A 109 -0.41 4.60 -14.98
C VAL A 109 -0.33 4.23 -16.45
N ASP A 110 -0.64 2.97 -16.77
CA ASP A 110 -0.80 2.49 -18.11
C ASP A 110 -2.28 2.37 -18.54
N ASN A 111 -2.50 2.20 -19.84
CA ASN A 111 -3.87 2.10 -20.38
C ASN A 111 -4.64 0.89 -19.80
N SER A 112 -3.96 -0.21 -19.52
CA SER A 112 -4.56 -1.44 -18.98
C SER A 112 -5.12 -1.21 -17.57
N ILE A 113 -4.35 -0.51 -16.73
CA ILE A 113 -4.78 -0.15 -15.36
C ILE A 113 -5.91 0.87 -15.40
N LEU A 114 -5.84 1.85 -16.29
CA LEU A 114 -6.91 2.83 -16.46
C LEU A 114 -8.22 2.22 -16.96
N ASP A 115 -8.15 1.27 -17.90
CA ASP A 115 -9.33 0.54 -18.37
C ASP A 115 -9.94 -0.32 -17.25
N ARG A 116 -9.09 -0.94 -16.41
CA ARG A 116 -9.54 -1.68 -15.23
C ARG A 116 -10.18 -0.76 -14.20
N LEU A 117 -9.58 0.41 -13.94
CA LEU A 117 -10.13 1.42 -13.04
C LEU A 117 -11.50 1.92 -13.55
N LYS A 118 -11.60 2.21 -14.86
CA LYS A 118 -12.85 2.61 -15.48
C LYS A 118 -13.95 1.57 -15.26
N LYS A 119 -13.65 0.31 -15.58
CA LYS A 119 -14.59 -0.79 -15.38
C LYS A 119 -15.01 -0.91 -13.91
N TYR A 120 -14.06 -0.76 -12.97
CA TYR A 120 -14.33 -0.82 -11.55
C TYR A 120 -15.22 0.31 -11.05
N ILE A 121 -15.03 1.52 -11.57
CA ILE A 121 -15.85 2.70 -11.31
C ILE A 121 -17.29 2.47 -11.82
N ASP A 122 -17.44 2.02 -13.06
CA ASP A 122 -18.75 1.76 -13.69
C ASP A 122 -19.52 0.66 -12.95
N GLU A 123 -18.89 -0.47 -12.65
CA GLU A 123 -19.52 -1.62 -11.97
C GLU A 123 -20.02 -1.30 -10.56
N ASN A 124 -19.31 -0.44 -9.83
CA ASN A 124 -19.65 -0.07 -8.46
C ASN A 124 -20.43 1.25 -8.38
N GLN A 125 -20.62 1.96 -9.49
CA GLN A 125 -21.30 3.27 -9.54
C GLN A 125 -20.65 4.28 -8.59
N ILE A 126 -19.33 4.37 -8.63
CA ILE A 126 -18.52 5.25 -7.77
C ILE A 126 -18.93 6.70 -7.97
N LYS A 127 -19.13 7.42 -6.88
CA LYS A 127 -19.46 8.85 -6.84
C LYS A 127 -18.35 9.71 -6.28
N GLU A 128 -17.49 9.12 -5.45
CA GLU A 128 -16.34 9.82 -4.88
C GLU A 128 -15.08 8.98 -5.05
N VAL A 129 -14.01 9.63 -5.50
CA VAL A 129 -12.66 9.08 -5.54
C VAL A 129 -11.77 9.88 -4.60
N ILE A 130 -11.16 9.19 -3.65
CA ILE A 130 -10.21 9.74 -2.68
C ILE A 130 -8.80 9.30 -3.09
N PHE A 131 -7.92 10.23 -3.38
CA PHE A 131 -6.51 9.90 -3.63
C PHE A 131 -5.73 9.82 -2.32
N ALA A 132 -5.24 8.63 -2.00
CA ALA A 132 -4.34 8.36 -0.90
C ALA A 132 -2.94 8.01 -1.43
N LEU A 133 -2.37 8.93 -2.21
CA LEU A 133 -1.06 8.82 -2.84
C LEU A 133 0.00 9.56 -2.03
N THR A 134 1.25 9.10 -2.12
CA THR A 134 2.38 9.80 -1.50
C THR A 134 2.53 11.20 -2.08
N PRO A 135 2.53 12.25 -1.24
CA PRO A 135 2.59 13.62 -1.73
C PRO A 135 3.83 13.94 -2.53
N GLY A 136 3.67 14.41 -3.76
CA GLY A 136 4.80 14.77 -4.64
C GLY A 136 4.34 15.29 -6.00
N ILE A 137 5.28 15.82 -6.79
CA ILE A 137 4.98 16.35 -8.13
C ILE A 137 4.41 15.26 -9.04
N ASN A 138 4.92 14.04 -8.94
CA ASN A 138 4.45 12.92 -9.76
C ASN A 138 3.00 12.56 -9.41
N SER A 139 2.67 12.46 -8.12
CA SER A 139 1.31 12.13 -7.69
C SER A 139 0.30 13.24 -8.02
N ASP A 140 0.69 14.53 -7.91
CA ASP A 140 -0.16 15.64 -8.34
C ASP A 140 -0.45 15.55 -9.86
N GLY A 141 0.53 15.18 -10.69
CA GLY A 141 0.34 14.94 -12.12
C GLY A 141 -0.57 13.75 -12.44
N ILE A 142 -0.42 12.65 -11.69
CA ILE A 142 -1.28 11.45 -11.81
C ILE A 142 -2.72 11.79 -11.44
N MET A 143 -2.94 12.51 -10.34
CA MET A 143 -4.28 12.93 -9.92
C MET A 143 -4.97 13.76 -11.00
N LEU A 144 -4.30 14.81 -11.51
CA LEU A 144 -4.83 15.65 -12.60
C LEU A 144 -5.16 14.85 -13.85
N TYR A 145 -4.31 13.89 -14.22
CA TYR A 145 -4.54 13.04 -15.37
C TYR A 145 -5.77 12.14 -15.20
N ILE A 146 -5.95 11.57 -14.01
CA ILE A 146 -7.13 10.74 -13.70
C ILE A 146 -8.39 11.60 -13.65
N GLU A 147 -8.35 12.78 -13.01
CA GLU A 147 -9.45 13.73 -12.97
C GLU A 147 -9.91 14.12 -14.38
N ASP A 148 -8.98 14.47 -15.28
CA ASP A 148 -9.27 14.80 -16.67
C ASP A 148 -9.88 13.62 -17.42
N LYS A 149 -9.31 12.42 -17.26
CA LYS A 149 -9.76 11.20 -17.93
C LYS A 149 -11.19 10.79 -17.53
N PHE A 150 -11.59 11.06 -16.30
CA PHE A 150 -12.88 10.67 -15.72
C PHE A 150 -13.83 11.85 -15.47
N ASN A 151 -13.57 13.02 -16.05
CA ASN A 151 -14.37 14.23 -15.87
C ASN A 151 -15.85 14.04 -16.24
N ASP A 152 -16.14 13.26 -17.30
CA ASP A 152 -17.50 13.00 -17.79
C ASP A 152 -18.30 12.01 -16.93
N PHE A 153 -17.70 11.41 -15.91
CA PHE A 153 -18.35 10.40 -15.06
C PHE A 153 -19.16 10.99 -13.89
N GLY A 154 -19.09 12.30 -13.67
CA GLY A 154 -19.79 12.97 -12.57
C GLY A 154 -19.27 12.56 -11.18
N ILE A 155 -17.99 12.22 -11.09
CA ILE A 155 -17.32 11.78 -9.87
C ILE A 155 -16.74 13.00 -9.13
N ASN A 156 -16.87 13.01 -7.82
CA ASN A 156 -16.18 13.96 -6.96
C ASN A 156 -14.77 13.43 -6.64
N PHE A 157 -13.74 14.23 -6.93
CA PHE A 157 -12.37 13.89 -6.60
C PHE A 157 -11.91 14.63 -5.36
N SER A 158 -11.27 13.92 -4.47
CA SER A 158 -10.69 14.45 -3.23
C SER A 158 -9.32 13.80 -2.97
N LYS A 159 -8.55 14.36 -2.07
CA LYS A 159 -7.28 13.76 -1.61
C LYS A 159 -7.19 13.78 -0.11
N ILE A 160 -6.46 12.82 0.47
CA ILE A 160 -6.20 12.81 1.91
C ILE A 160 -5.55 14.13 2.34
N ALA A 161 -6.03 14.67 3.47
CA ALA A 161 -5.53 15.92 4.02
C ALA A 161 -4.04 15.79 4.37
N GLN A 162 -3.29 16.85 4.05
CA GLN A 162 -1.89 16.99 4.43
C GLN A 162 -1.77 18.03 5.52
N GLY A 163 -1.07 17.67 6.60
CA GLY A 163 -0.95 18.54 7.76
C GLY A 163 0.22 18.17 8.66
N ILE A 164 0.31 18.81 9.79
CA ILE A 164 1.31 18.54 10.82
C ILE A 164 0.85 17.32 11.62
N PRO A 165 1.71 16.27 11.76
CA PRO A 165 1.35 15.11 12.57
C PRO A 165 1.12 15.48 14.03
N THR A 166 0.12 14.86 14.66
CA THR A 166 -0.19 15.08 16.07
C THR A 166 1.00 14.71 16.96
N GLY A 167 1.37 15.59 17.88
CA GLY A 167 2.48 15.39 18.80
C GLY A 167 3.86 15.74 18.25
N VAL A 168 3.94 16.24 17.02
CA VAL A 168 5.19 16.74 16.45
C VAL A 168 5.28 18.25 16.70
N SER A 169 6.40 18.71 17.25
CA SER A 169 6.69 20.13 17.45
C SER A 169 7.04 20.80 16.11
N LEU A 170 6.68 22.07 15.93
CA LEU A 170 6.83 22.81 14.67
C LEU A 170 8.27 22.87 14.16
N ASP A 171 9.26 22.84 15.06
CA ASP A 171 10.69 22.82 14.73
C ASP A 171 11.17 21.50 14.10
N ASN A 172 10.38 20.43 14.26
CA ASN A 172 10.65 19.11 13.68
C ASN A 172 9.79 18.81 12.43
N VAL A 173 9.01 19.77 11.95
CA VAL A 173 8.19 19.64 10.75
C VAL A 173 8.97 20.17 9.55
N ASP A 174 8.99 19.40 8.46
CA ASP A 174 9.58 19.88 7.21
C ASP A 174 8.82 21.10 6.64
N MET A 175 9.54 21.94 5.92
CA MET A 175 9.02 23.21 5.43
C MET A 175 7.81 23.04 4.48
N LEU A 176 7.81 21.97 3.66
CA LEU A 176 6.71 21.73 2.72
C LEU A 176 5.42 21.35 3.44
N SER A 177 5.51 20.49 4.45
CA SER A 177 4.38 20.11 5.30
C SER A 177 3.83 21.31 6.05
N LEU A 178 4.70 22.18 6.56
CA LEU A 178 4.28 23.40 7.25
C LEU A 178 3.55 24.39 6.30
N ILE A 179 4.08 24.59 5.09
CA ILE A 179 3.44 25.46 4.07
C ILE A 179 2.06 24.91 3.69
N LYS A 180 1.96 23.59 3.46
CA LYS A 180 0.68 22.94 3.12
C LYS A 180 -0.33 23.04 4.26
N ALA A 181 0.10 22.83 5.50
CA ALA A 181 -0.76 22.97 6.69
C ALA A 181 -1.29 24.41 6.85
N LEU A 182 -0.45 25.42 6.61
CA LEU A 182 -0.86 26.84 6.67
C LEU A 182 -1.84 27.19 5.54
N ASN A 183 -1.62 26.68 4.33
CA ASN A 183 -2.49 26.93 3.19
C ASN A 183 -3.86 26.26 3.36
N ASN A 184 -3.89 25.05 3.94
CA ASN A 184 -5.10 24.26 4.16
C ASN A 184 -5.70 24.46 5.58
N ARG A 185 -5.33 25.53 6.30
CA ARG A 185 -5.84 25.81 7.64
C ARG A 185 -7.37 25.88 7.66
N MET A 186 -7.96 25.22 8.64
CA MET A 186 -9.40 25.27 8.88
C MET A 186 -9.72 26.40 9.88
N LYS A 187 -10.92 26.98 9.75
CA LYS A 187 -11.45 27.88 10.76
C LYS A 187 -11.95 27.04 11.95
N THR A 188 -11.58 27.45 13.15
CA THR A 188 -12.09 26.88 14.42
C THR A 188 -13.41 27.50 14.79
#